data_aba63d1161e88483c79b7c955542e62d
#
_entry.id   aba63d1161e88483c79b7c955542e62d
#
_cell.length_a   1.000
_cell.length_b   1.000
_cell.length_c   1.000
_cell.angle_alpha   90.00
_cell.angle_beta   90.00
_cell.angle_gamma   90.00
#
_symmetry.space_group_name_H-M   'P 1'
#
loop_
_entity.id
_entity.type
_entity.pdbx_description
1 polymer ?
#
loop_
_entity_poly.entity_id
_entity_poly.type
_entity_poly.pdbx_seq_one_letter_code
_entity_poly.pdbx_strand_id
1 'polypeptide(L)'
;MKLSQLICTALLCGFSCSSIAAEREIDRVAVIVDNSVVLESDITDIVERVKRNAASQGQTLPSDAALRTQASERLIMTNLQLQMAQRMGLQISDAQLDDTIRNIAQSENLSLDAFRQQVIAEEGNYERFRERLREEMITGEVVRANVQRRVYISPQEVDSLLKLMEEQGASNEQYNLGHILISIPSQATSDDINDAKERADKVMELLRSGSDFKRIAIASSSGANALEGGDLGWMNINEMPTLFSEAIRGRKKTDIVGPLRSGAGFHILTIFDIRGENVAEINEVKSRHILIKPSIILSEDRARSMLTEFAAKLRAGEADFAELAKQHSEDPGSKLNGGDLGWSEPDVFVPAFRDTLNRLQVNEISEPFRTEHGWHIAQVLEKRTVDATADKKRQQVYRMIFNRRYNEESANFLRELRADAHIEVRSEG
;
A
#
# COMPACT_ATOMS: atom_id res chain seq x y z
N MET A 1 -32.44 98.42 25.58
CA MET A 1 -32.39 98.97 24.21
C MET A 1 -31.94 97.89 23.23
N LYS A 2 -32.84 97.54 22.28
CA LYS A 2 -32.60 96.93 20.94
C LYS A 2 -31.94 95.52 20.96
N LEU A 3 -32.66 94.42 20.86
CA LEU A 3 -33.34 93.90 19.64
C LEU A 3 -32.43 93.61 18.50
N SER A 4 -32.12 92.35 18.18
CA SER A 4 -32.18 91.81 16.81
C SER A 4 -32.22 90.31 16.82
N GLN A 5 -33.30 89.81 16.25
CA GLN A 5 -33.55 88.36 15.93
C GLN A 5 -32.62 87.93 14.81
N LEU A 6 -32.12 86.73 14.91
CA LEU A 6 -31.55 86.04 13.75
C LEU A 6 -32.18 84.66 13.70
N ILE A 7 -32.94 84.48 12.68
CA ILE A 7 -33.61 83.26 12.21
C ILE A 7 -32.50 82.29 11.69
N CYS A 8 -32.32 81.15 12.33
CA CYS A 8 -31.55 80.07 11.79
C CYS A 8 -32.49 79.02 11.18
N THR A 9 -32.59 79.04 9.85
CA THR A 9 -33.29 78.07 9.05
C THR A 9 -32.46 76.74 9.08
N ALA A 10 -32.99 75.71 9.76
CA ALA A 10 -32.39 74.37 9.79
C ALA A 10 -32.74 73.68 8.44
N LEU A 11 -31.74 73.51 7.58
CA LEU A 11 -31.79 72.66 6.38
C LEU A 11 -31.65 71.20 6.81
N LEU A 12 -32.76 70.44 6.86
CA LEU A 12 -32.75 68.98 7.02
C LEU A 12 -32.28 68.38 5.69
N CYS A 13 -30.98 68.06 5.59
CA CYS A 13 -30.45 67.12 4.56
C CYS A 13 -30.85 65.70 4.98
N GLY A 14 -31.87 65.13 4.35
CA GLY A 14 -32.19 63.71 4.42
C GLY A 14 -31.10 62.88 3.79
N PHE A 15 -30.28 62.27 4.63
CA PHE A 15 -29.37 61.20 4.20
C PHE A 15 -30.20 59.96 4.03
N SER A 16 -30.63 59.68 2.78
CA SER A 16 -31.17 58.39 2.41
C SER A 16 -30.04 57.38 2.41
N CYS A 17 -29.84 56.64 3.53
CA CYS A 17 -29.04 55.46 3.53
C CYS A 17 -29.75 54.42 2.64
N SER A 18 -29.35 54.40 1.40
CA SER A 18 -29.61 53.25 0.52
C SER A 18 -28.77 52.08 1.12
N SER A 19 -29.40 51.28 1.96
CA SER A 19 -28.86 49.95 2.31
C SER A 19 -28.83 49.14 1.02
N ILE A 20 -27.65 49.06 0.40
CA ILE A 20 -27.34 48.06 -0.59
C ILE A 20 -27.43 46.73 0.18
N ALA A 21 -28.62 46.12 0.15
CA ALA A 21 -28.75 44.70 0.49
C ALA A 21 -27.84 44.02 -0.52
N ALA A 22 -26.70 43.47 -0.07
CA ALA A 22 -25.94 42.57 -0.87
C ALA A 22 -26.89 41.43 -1.22
N GLU A 23 -27.28 41.33 -2.49
CA GLU A 23 -27.97 40.16 -3.00
C GLU A 23 -27.11 38.97 -2.63
N ARG A 24 -27.59 38.19 -1.65
CA ARG A 24 -27.04 36.88 -1.39
C ARG A 24 -27.43 36.08 -2.63
N GLU A 25 -26.47 35.87 -3.52
CA GLU A 25 -26.63 34.99 -4.66
C GLU A 25 -27.08 33.64 -4.10
N ILE A 26 -28.35 33.30 -4.38
CA ILE A 26 -28.91 32.01 -4.00
C ILE A 26 -28.20 30.99 -4.89
N ASP A 27 -27.48 30.03 -4.28
CA ASP A 27 -26.77 28.99 -4.99
C ASP A 27 -27.76 28.19 -5.88
N ARG A 28 -27.35 27.90 -7.10
CA ARG A 28 -28.20 27.24 -8.09
C ARG A 28 -28.03 25.72 -8.04
N VAL A 29 -29.16 25.03 -8.23
CA VAL A 29 -29.14 23.57 -8.43
C VAL A 29 -28.61 23.29 -9.84
N ALA A 30 -27.44 22.65 -9.92
CA ALA A 30 -26.83 22.24 -11.18
C ALA A 30 -27.34 20.86 -11.64
N VAL A 31 -27.51 19.91 -10.70
CA VAL A 31 -28.01 18.56 -11.00
C VAL A 31 -28.92 18.08 -9.88
N ILE A 32 -30.01 17.44 -10.25
CA ILE A 32 -30.85 16.65 -9.33
C ILE A 32 -30.41 15.20 -9.45
N VAL A 33 -30.17 14.56 -8.31
CA VAL A 33 -29.71 13.18 -8.21
C VAL A 33 -30.63 12.42 -7.24
N ASP A 34 -31.57 11.68 -7.76
CA ASP A 34 -32.65 11.02 -6.96
C ASP A 34 -33.29 11.99 -5.97
N ASN A 35 -33.02 11.85 -4.67
CA ASN A 35 -33.58 12.65 -3.59
C ASN A 35 -32.67 13.79 -3.12
N SER A 36 -31.59 14.09 -3.82
CA SER A 36 -30.63 15.13 -3.45
C SER A 36 -30.25 16.01 -4.64
N VAL A 37 -29.45 17.02 -4.39
CA VAL A 37 -29.01 17.98 -5.41
C VAL A 37 -27.51 18.18 -5.35
N VAL A 38 -26.91 18.50 -6.49
CA VAL A 38 -25.57 19.05 -6.63
C VAL A 38 -25.70 20.53 -6.94
N LEU A 39 -25.00 21.36 -6.19
CA LEU A 39 -25.03 22.79 -6.35
C LEU A 39 -23.95 23.28 -7.31
N GLU A 40 -24.15 24.44 -7.88
CA GLU A 40 -23.20 25.08 -8.80
C GLU A 40 -21.90 25.48 -8.07
N SER A 41 -22.03 25.89 -6.80
CA SER A 41 -20.89 26.18 -5.94
C SER A 41 -20.03 24.93 -5.69
N ASP A 42 -20.63 23.75 -5.50
CA ASP A 42 -19.89 22.52 -5.26
C ASP A 42 -19.01 22.15 -6.47
N ILE A 43 -19.58 22.29 -7.68
CA ILE A 43 -18.84 22.05 -8.94
C ILE A 43 -17.68 23.05 -9.05
N THR A 44 -17.95 24.33 -8.78
CA THR A 44 -16.96 25.39 -8.86
C THR A 44 -15.83 25.18 -7.86
N ASP A 45 -16.14 24.79 -6.62
CA ASP A 45 -15.16 24.50 -5.57
C ASP A 45 -14.21 23.37 -5.97
N ILE A 46 -14.71 22.31 -6.62
CA ILE A 46 -13.87 21.23 -7.14
C ILE A 46 -12.97 21.74 -8.25
N VAL A 47 -13.52 22.46 -9.24
CA VAL A 47 -12.76 22.97 -10.39
C VAL A 47 -11.64 23.91 -9.92
N GLU A 48 -11.94 24.85 -9.03
CA GLU A 48 -10.95 25.78 -8.50
C GLU A 48 -9.85 25.09 -7.68
N ARG A 49 -10.19 24.06 -6.93
CA ARG A 49 -9.19 23.24 -6.22
C ARG A 49 -8.28 22.48 -7.18
N VAL A 50 -8.84 21.87 -8.24
CA VAL A 50 -8.04 21.20 -9.29
C VAL A 50 -7.11 22.20 -9.97
N LYS A 51 -7.58 23.40 -10.28
CA LYS A 51 -6.75 24.47 -10.88
C LYS A 51 -5.60 24.89 -9.96
N ARG A 52 -5.87 25.11 -8.67
CA ARG A 52 -4.81 25.44 -7.69
C ARG A 52 -3.75 24.35 -7.59
N ASN A 53 -4.17 23.10 -7.48
CA ASN A 53 -3.24 21.97 -7.39
C ASN A 53 -2.38 21.82 -8.66
N ALA A 54 -2.99 21.96 -9.83
CA ALA A 54 -2.26 21.87 -11.09
C ALA A 54 -1.26 23.04 -11.26
N ALA A 55 -1.64 24.24 -10.84
CA ALA A 55 -0.76 25.40 -10.88
C ALA A 55 0.49 25.22 -9.99
N SER A 56 0.32 24.63 -8.81
CA SER A 56 1.46 24.33 -7.90
C SER A 56 2.41 23.28 -8.47
N GLN A 57 1.91 22.39 -9.35
CA GLN A 57 2.67 21.28 -9.95
C GLN A 57 3.11 21.57 -11.39
N GLY A 58 2.77 22.73 -11.96
CA GLY A 58 3.07 23.10 -13.34
C GLY A 58 2.39 22.19 -14.39
N GLN A 59 1.24 21.61 -14.05
CA GLN A 59 0.50 20.71 -14.93
C GLN A 59 -0.45 21.48 -15.87
N THR A 60 -0.58 21.01 -17.11
CA THR A 60 -1.58 21.52 -18.05
C THR A 60 -2.93 20.88 -17.78
N LEU A 61 -3.97 21.72 -17.76
CA LEU A 61 -5.35 21.29 -17.50
C LEU A 61 -6.17 21.19 -18.80
N PRO A 62 -7.23 20.35 -18.80
CA PRO A 62 -8.28 20.39 -19.80
C PRO A 62 -9.01 21.73 -19.81
N SER A 63 -9.93 21.93 -20.77
CA SER A 63 -10.81 23.12 -20.79
C SER A 63 -11.69 23.18 -19.54
N ASP A 64 -12.10 24.40 -19.16
CA ASP A 64 -13.00 24.63 -18.03
C ASP A 64 -14.30 23.82 -18.16
N ALA A 65 -14.86 23.73 -19.36
CA ALA A 65 -16.05 22.93 -19.63
C ALA A 65 -15.82 21.44 -19.33
N ALA A 66 -14.67 20.91 -19.71
CA ALA A 66 -14.34 19.51 -19.41
C ALA A 66 -14.14 19.29 -17.90
N LEU A 67 -13.47 20.22 -17.21
CA LEU A 67 -13.29 20.15 -15.75
C LEU A 67 -14.64 20.21 -15.03
N ARG A 68 -15.54 21.08 -15.45
CA ARG A 68 -16.91 21.16 -14.87
C ARG A 68 -17.69 19.87 -15.07
N THR A 69 -17.65 19.28 -16.27
CA THR A 69 -18.29 17.98 -16.54
C THR A 69 -17.74 16.90 -15.63
N GLN A 70 -16.43 16.81 -15.47
CA GLN A 70 -15.80 15.82 -14.58
C GLN A 70 -16.13 16.05 -13.11
N ALA A 71 -16.16 17.32 -12.67
CA ALA A 71 -16.54 17.69 -11.30
C ALA A 71 -18.00 17.32 -11.01
N SER A 72 -18.90 17.61 -11.95
CA SER A 72 -20.32 17.26 -11.86
C SER A 72 -20.52 15.74 -11.76
N GLU A 73 -19.91 14.95 -12.64
CA GLU A 73 -19.98 13.48 -12.59
C GLU A 73 -19.45 12.93 -11.27
N ARG A 74 -18.34 13.47 -10.76
CA ARG A 74 -17.80 13.07 -9.45
C ARG A 74 -18.79 13.33 -8.32
N LEU A 75 -19.42 14.51 -8.30
CA LEU A 75 -20.43 14.88 -7.29
C LEU A 75 -21.68 14.02 -7.39
N ILE A 76 -22.16 13.71 -8.60
CA ILE A 76 -23.26 12.79 -8.84
C ILE A 76 -22.94 11.44 -8.21
N MET A 77 -21.78 10.87 -8.50
CA MET A 77 -21.37 9.57 -7.96
C MET A 77 -21.21 9.58 -6.44
N THR A 78 -20.59 10.61 -5.87
CA THR A 78 -20.48 10.79 -4.42
C THR A 78 -21.87 10.82 -3.77
N ASN A 79 -22.79 11.59 -4.36
CA ASN A 79 -24.17 11.73 -3.88
C ASN A 79 -24.91 10.39 -3.86
N LEU A 80 -24.83 9.62 -4.95
CA LEU A 80 -25.45 8.29 -5.06
C LEU A 80 -24.90 7.31 -4.02
N GLN A 81 -23.58 7.33 -3.80
CA GLN A 81 -22.94 6.50 -2.78
C GLN A 81 -23.35 6.91 -1.36
N LEU A 82 -23.45 8.22 -1.06
CA LEU A 82 -23.91 8.71 0.23
C LEU A 82 -25.37 8.33 0.50
N GLN A 83 -26.25 8.42 -0.50
CA GLN A 83 -27.62 7.96 -0.38
C GLN A 83 -27.71 6.45 -0.15
N MET A 84 -26.84 5.66 -0.81
CA MET A 84 -26.73 4.22 -0.55
C MET A 84 -26.25 3.95 0.87
N ALA A 85 -25.23 4.68 1.36
CA ALA A 85 -24.77 4.59 2.74
C ALA A 85 -25.91 4.82 3.75
N GLN A 86 -26.72 5.85 3.53
CA GLN A 86 -27.90 6.12 4.36
C GLN A 86 -28.88 4.94 4.37
N ARG A 87 -29.18 4.37 3.20
CA ARG A 87 -30.05 3.18 3.09
C ARG A 87 -29.48 1.96 3.80
N MET A 88 -28.16 1.83 3.84
CA MET A 88 -27.45 0.75 4.53
C MET A 88 -27.26 0.99 6.03
N GLY A 89 -27.58 2.20 6.54
CA GLY A 89 -27.29 2.60 7.91
C GLY A 89 -25.80 2.76 8.22
N LEU A 90 -25.00 3.01 7.18
CA LEU A 90 -23.53 3.10 7.28
C LEU A 90 -23.15 4.51 7.73
N GLN A 91 -22.34 4.59 8.78
CA GLN A 91 -21.87 5.85 9.35
C GLN A 91 -20.40 5.72 9.77
N ILE A 92 -19.66 6.82 9.69
CA ILE A 92 -18.30 6.95 10.21
C ILE A 92 -18.36 7.82 11.48
N SER A 93 -17.97 7.24 12.61
CA SER A 93 -17.90 7.95 13.89
C SER A 93 -16.75 8.97 13.91
N ASP A 94 -16.86 9.98 14.79
CA ASP A 94 -15.77 10.95 15.00
C ASP A 94 -14.47 10.27 15.42
N ALA A 95 -14.54 9.23 16.24
CA ALA A 95 -13.36 8.47 16.65
C ALA A 95 -12.65 7.82 15.46
N GLN A 96 -13.38 7.20 14.54
CA GLN A 96 -12.81 6.60 13.31
C GLN A 96 -12.20 7.66 12.39
N LEU A 97 -12.86 8.80 12.25
CA LEU A 97 -12.35 9.93 11.48
C LEU A 97 -11.05 10.49 12.09
N ASP A 98 -11.03 10.70 13.42
CA ASP A 98 -9.85 11.19 14.13
C ASP A 98 -8.68 10.21 14.07
N ASP A 99 -8.94 8.90 14.12
CA ASP A 99 -7.93 7.86 13.92
C ASP A 99 -7.35 7.91 12.52
N THR A 100 -8.20 8.07 11.50
CA THR A 100 -7.77 8.22 10.11
C THR A 100 -6.90 9.45 9.92
N ILE A 101 -7.31 10.60 10.48
CA ILE A 101 -6.53 11.85 10.41
C ILE A 101 -5.17 11.70 11.09
N ARG A 102 -5.10 11.02 12.26
CA ARG A 102 -3.82 10.73 12.91
C ARG A 102 -2.90 9.88 12.04
N ASN A 103 -3.44 8.85 11.40
CA ASN A 103 -2.67 8.00 10.51
C ASN A 103 -2.14 8.76 9.29
N ILE A 104 -2.94 9.67 8.71
CA ILE A 104 -2.51 10.55 7.61
C ILE A 104 -1.36 11.45 8.09
N ALA A 105 -1.52 12.15 9.22
CA ALA A 105 -0.48 13.00 9.77
C ALA A 105 0.82 12.24 10.04
N GLN A 106 0.73 11.04 10.60
CA GLN A 106 1.89 10.16 10.83
C GLN A 106 2.58 9.72 9.53
N SER A 107 1.81 9.41 8.49
CA SER A 107 2.38 9.02 7.18
C SER A 107 3.14 10.17 6.51
N GLU A 108 2.76 11.41 6.80
CA GLU A 108 3.45 12.63 6.36
C GLU A 108 4.57 13.07 7.33
N ASN A 109 4.84 12.30 8.40
CA ASN A 109 5.78 12.62 9.46
C ASN A 109 5.47 13.93 10.20
N LEU A 110 4.18 14.27 10.34
CA LEU A 110 3.70 15.47 11.01
C LEU A 110 3.03 15.14 12.34
N SER A 111 3.12 16.07 13.30
CA SER A 111 2.22 16.06 14.45
C SER A 111 0.80 16.44 14.00
N LEU A 112 -0.22 16.03 14.76
CA LEU A 112 -1.62 16.36 14.45
C LEU A 112 -1.85 17.88 14.34
N ASP A 113 -1.22 18.67 15.22
CA ASP A 113 -1.33 20.13 15.21
C ASP A 113 -0.66 20.74 13.96
N ALA A 114 0.52 20.24 13.57
CA ALA A 114 1.20 20.68 12.35
C ALA A 114 0.39 20.34 11.10
N PHE A 115 -0.16 19.14 11.03
CA PHE A 115 -1.05 18.72 9.96
C PHE A 115 -2.29 19.60 9.86
N ARG A 116 -2.94 19.89 11.01
CA ARG A 116 -4.09 20.79 11.04
C ARG A 116 -3.77 22.19 10.52
N GLN A 117 -2.62 22.75 10.89
CA GLN A 117 -2.19 24.06 10.39
C GLN A 117 -1.91 24.03 8.88
N GLN A 118 -1.31 22.95 8.38
CA GLN A 118 -1.10 22.75 6.95
C GLN A 118 -2.42 22.72 6.19
N VAL A 119 -3.39 21.92 6.63
CA VAL A 119 -4.73 21.87 6.02
C VAL A 119 -5.42 23.24 6.01
N ILE A 120 -5.32 24.00 7.12
CA ILE A 120 -5.89 25.35 7.16
C ILE A 120 -5.19 26.30 6.17
N ALA A 121 -3.88 26.17 6.01
CA ALA A 121 -3.12 27.00 5.07
C ALA A 121 -3.46 26.67 3.60
N GLU A 122 -3.66 25.40 3.28
CA GLU A 122 -3.92 24.91 1.92
C GLU A 122 -5.40 25.03 1.51
N GLU A 123 -6.32 24.71 2.41
CA GLU A 123 -7.75 24.60 2.12
C GLU A 123 -8.61 25.69 2.78
N GLY A 124 -8.04 26.46 3.70
CA GLY A 124 -8.73 27.53 4.41
C GLY A 124 -9.66 27.10 5.56
N ASN A 125 -10.09 25.84 5.61
CA ASN A 125 -11.06 25.38 6.60
C ASN A 125 -10.88 23.90 6.96
N TYR A 126 -10.51 23.64 8.20
CA TYR A 126 -10.27 22.29 8.73
C TYR A 126 -11.56 21.44 8.84
N GLU A 127 -12.69 22.06 9.18
CA GLU A 127 -13.97 21.33 9.30
C GLU A 127 -14.46 20.85 7.92
N ARG A 128 -14.29 21.67 6.88
CA ARG A 128 -14.58 21.23 5.49
C ARG A 128 -13.70 20.04 5.07
N PHE A 129 -12.44 20.05 5.44
CA PHE A 129 -11.55 18.91 5.22
C PHE A 129 -12.07 17.66 5.94
N ARG A 130 -12.46 17.77 7.21
CA ARG A 130 -13.00 16.66 8.00
C ARG A 130 -14.25 16.06 7.38
N GLU A 131 -15.21 16.89 6.98
CA GLU A 131 -16.44 16.40 6.34
C GLU A 131 -16.16 15.73 5.00
N ARG A 132 -15.33 16.30 4.16
CA ARG A 132 -14.91 15.66 2.92
C ARG A 132 -14.23 14.30 3.14
N LEU A 133 -13.32 14.22 4.11
CA LEU A 133 -12.68 12.96 4.46
C LEU A 133 -13.70 11.93 4.97
N ARG A 134 -14.67 12.36 5.77
CA ARG A 134 -15.78 11.50 6.22
C ARG A 134 -16.59 10.96 5.03
N GLU A 135 -16.93 11.81 4.09
CA GLU A 135 -17.62 11.40 2.86
C GLU A 135 -16.80 10.41 2.04
N GLU A 136 -15.49 10.65 1.89
CA GLU A 136 -14.57 9.72 1.21
C GLU A 136 -14.50 8.36 1.93
N MET A 137 -14.46 8.34 3.26
CA MET A 137 -14.50 7.11 4.03
C MET A 137 -15.83 6.36 3.86
N ILE A 138 -16.96 7.08 3.91
CA ILE A 138 -18.30 6.51 3.71
C ILE A 138 -18.42 5.90 2.31
N THR A 139 -18.05 6.64 1.27
CA THR A 139 -18.16 6.18 -0.12
C THR A 139 -17.25 4.98 -0.37
N GLY A 140 -16.04 4.98 0.17
CA GLY A 140 -15.12 3.85 0.14
C GLY A 140 -15.72 2.60 0.82
N GLU A 141 -16.37 2.78 1.98
CA GLU A 141 -17.00 1.69 2.71
C GLU A 141 -18.23 1.12 1.96
N VAL A 142 -19.01 1.96 1.29
CA VAL A 142 -20.12 1.52 0.42
C VAL A 142 -19.61 0.62 -0.70
N VAL A 143 -18.55 1.03 -1.39
CA VAL A 143 -17.95 0.21 -2.45
C VAL A 143 -17.43 -1.10 -1.86
N ARG A 144 -16.67 -1.04 -0.76
CA ARG A 144 -16.11 -2.21 -0.10
C ARG A 144 -17.19 -3.22 0.29
N ALA A 145 -18.23 -2.78 0.97
CA ALA A 145 -19.31 -3.64 1.46
C ALA A 145 -20.08 -4.34 0.32
N ASN A 146 -20.25 -3.65 -0.82
CA ASN A 146 -20.99 -4.21 -1.95
C ASN A 146 -20.12 -5.08 -2.86
N VAL A 147 -18.85 -4.71 -3.07
CA VAL A 147 -17.96 -5.37 -4.02
C VAL A 147 -17.27 -6.60 -3.41
N GLN A 148 -16.86 -6.54 -2.14
CA GLN A 148 -16.15 -7.64 -1.49
C GLN A 148 -16.90 -8.97 -1.57
N ARG A 149 -18.23 -8.93 -1.51
CA ARG A 149 -19.09 -10.12 -1.61
C ARG A 149 -19.22 -10.67 -3.04
N ARG A 150 -18.92 -9.87 -4.05
CA ARG A 150 -18.97 -10.25 -5.48
C ARG A 150 -17.68 -10.88 -5.95
N VAL A 151 -16.58 -10.63 -5.25
CA VAL A 151 -15.25 -11.15 -5.62
C VAL A 151 -15.07 -12.54 -5.03
N TYR A 152 -15.14 -13.54 -5.89
CA TYR A 152 -14.81 -14.92 -5.55
C TYR A 152 -13.63 -15.40 -6.39
N ILE A 153 -12.62 -15.98 -5.75
CA ILE A 153 -11.42 -16.52 -6.39
C ILE A 153 -11.30 -17.99 -5.98
N SER A 154 -11.32 -18.87 -6.97
CA SER A 154 -11.15 -20.30 -6.69
C SER A 154 -9.66 -20.64 -6.48
N PRO A 155 -9.36 -21.65 -5.65
CA PRO A 155 -8.01 -22.16 -5.50
C PRO A 155 -7.38 -22.60 -6.84
N GLN A 156 -8.19 -23.20 -7.74
CA GLN A 156 -7.77 -23.64 -9.06
C GLN A 156 -7.30 -22.48 -9.95
N GLU A 157 -7.95 -21.30 -9.84
CA GLU A 157 -7.56 -20.11 -10.59
C GLU A 157 -6.18 -19.60 -10.14
N VAL A 158 -5.95 -19.62 -8.83
CA VAL A 158 -4.64 -19.26 -8.27
C VAL A 158 -3.56 -20.24 -8.74
N ASP A 159 -3.82 -21.54 -8.68
CA ASP A 159 -2.87 -22.57 -9.11
C ASP A 159 -2.58 -22.49 -10.61
N SER A 160 -3.60 -22.22 -11.44
CA SER A 160 -3.44 -22.08 -12.87
C SER A 160 -2.59 -20.88 -13.25
N LEU A 161 -2.81 -19.74 -12.61
CA LEU A 161 -2.00 -18.55 -12.86
C LEU A 161 -0.57 -18.73 -12.33
N LEU A 162 -0.40 -19.34 -11.16
CA LEU A 162 0.91 -19.65 -10.60
C LEU A 162 1.72 -20.53 -11.57
N LYS A 163 1.11 -21.61 -12.07
CA LYS A 163 1.72 -22.50 -13.05
C LYS A 163 2.09 -21.76 -14.34
N LEU A 164 1.19 -20.93 -14.86
CA LEU A 164 1.45 -20.12 -16.07
C LEU A 164 2.63 -19.17 -15.86
N MET A 165 2.74 -18.53 -14.69
CA MET A 165 3.86 -17.65 -14.36
C MET A 165 5.17 -18.43 -14.25
N GLU A 166 5.15 -19.64 -13.70
CA GLU A 166 6.31 -20.54 -13.65
C GLU A 166 6.74 -20.99 -15.05
N GLU A 167 5.79 -21.40 -15.89
CA GLU A 167 6.06 -21.83 -17.28
C GLU A 167 6.57 -20.70 -18.15
N GLN A 168 6.12 -19.46 -17.95
CA GLN A 168 6.61 -18.28 -18.66
C GLN A 168 7.98 -17.80 -18.16
N GLY A 169 8.57 -18.51 -17.20
CA GLY A 169 9.87 -18.14 -16.63
C GLY A 169 9.82 -16.81 -15.89
N ALA A 170 8.66 -16.50 -15.26
CA ALA A 170 8.54 -15.42 -14.30
C ALA A 170 9.28 -15.78 -12.99
N SER A 171 10.49 -16.30 -13.14
CA SER A 171 11.45 -16.47 -12.07
C SER A 171 11.83 -15.09 -11.56
N ASN A 172 11.70 -14.87 -10.27
CA ASN A 172 12.22 -13.65 -9.62
C ASN A 172 13.75 -13.67 -9.51
N GLU A 173 14.39 -14.62 -10.20
CA GLU A 173 15.85 -14.70 -10.22
C GLU A 173 16.44 -13.42 -10.80
N GLN A 174 17.31 -12.81 -10.04
CA GLN A 174 18.13 -11.71 -10.47
C GLN A 174 19.58 -12.18 -10.59
N TYR A 175 20.16 -11.81 -11.68
CA TYR A 175 21.55 -12.12 -11.99
C TYR A 175 22.36 -10.82 -11.98
N ASN A 176 23.49 -10.84 -11.30
CA ASN A 176 24.51 -9.82 -11.48
C ASN A 176 25.44 -10.29 -12.62
N LEU A 177 25.35 -9.59 -13.76
CA LEU A 177 26.04 -10.00 -14.98
C LEU A 177 27.26 -9.15 -15.28
N GLY A 178 28.31 -9.81 -15.70
CA GLY A 178 29.41 -9.19 -16.44
C GLY A 178 29.23 -9.37 -17.93
N HIS A 179 29.58 -8.36 -18.72
CA HIS A 179 29.43 -8.33 -20.16
C HIS A 179 30.67 -7.77 -20.86
N ILE A 180 31.18 -8.51 -21.84
CA ILE A 180 32.20 -8.07 -22.79
C ILE A 180 31.58 -8.06 -24.18
N LEU A 181 31.69 -6.95 -24.88
CA LEU A 181 31.30 -6.81 -26.29
C LEU A 181 32.55 -6.67 -27.16
N ILE A 182 32.73 -7.55 -28.09
CA ILE A 182 33.68 -7.37 -29.19
C ILE A 182 32.88 -6.86 -30.39
N SER A 183 32.93 -5.56 -30.60
CA SER A 183 32.10 -4.89 -31.59
C SER A 183 32.49 -5.22 -33.03
N ILE A 184 31.51 -5.11 -33.92
CA ILE A 184 31.65 -5.23 -35.35
C ILE A 184 31.12 -3.93 -35.96
N PRO A 185 31.78 -3.36 -36.99
CA PRO A 185 31.26 -2.22 -37.74
C PRO A 185 29.86 -2.45 -38.29
N SER A 186 29.04 -1.42 -38.43
CA SER A 186 27.68 -1.52 -38.96
C SER A 186 27.64 -1.98 -40.43
N GLN A 187 28.73 -1.80 -41.19
CA GLN A 187 28.90 -2.28 -42.57
C GLN A 187 30.10 -3.24 -42.66
N ALA A 188 30.11 -4.23 -41.74
CA ALA A 188 31.19 -5.18 -41.66
C ALA A 188 31.27 -6.11 -42.87
N THR A 189 32.46 -6.30 -43.37
CA THR A 189 32.81 -7.34 -44.33
C THR A 189 32.88 -8.73 -43.64
N SER A 190 32.96 -9.80 -44.42
CA SER A 190 33.18 -11.13 -43.87
C SER A 190 34.49 -11.23 -43.08
N ASP A 191 35.53 -10.51 -43.50
CA ASP A 191 36.81 -10.47 -42.83
C ASP A 191 36.72 -9.75 -41.47
N ASP A 192 36.03 -8.60 -41.39
CA ASP A 192 35.78 -7.91 -40.13
C ASP A 192 35.05 -8.79 -39.11
N ILE A 193 34.08 -9.60 -39.58
CA ILE A 193 33.36 -10.56 -38.76
C ILE A 193 34.29 -11.65 -38.22
N ASN A 194 35.13 -12.21 -39.09
CA ASN A 194 36.09 -13.25 -38.73
C ASN A 194 37.12 -12.73 -37.74
N ASP A 195 37.66 -11.53 -37.95
CA ASP A 195 38.62 -10.90 -37.03
C ASP A 195 37.98 -10.61 -35.65
N ALA A 196 36.73 -10.16 -35.63
CA ALA A 196 36.01 -9.96 -34.38
C ALA A 196 35.74 -11.29 -33.66
N LYS A 197 35.43 -12.35 -34.42
CA LYS A 197 35.24 -13.68 -33.88
C LYS A 197 36.53 -14.23 -33.25
N GLU A 198 37.66 -14.13 -33.97
CA GLU A 198 38.99 -14.55 -33.47
C GLU A 198 39.36 -13.81 -32.14
N ARG A 199 39.09 -12.50 -32.08
CA ARG A 199 39.24 -11.72 -30.84
C ARG A 199 38.37 -12.22 -29.70
N ALA A 200 37.08 -12.52 -30.02
CA ALA A 200 36.14 -13.04 -29.02
C ALA A 200 36.58 -14.44 -28.53
N ASP A 201 37.00 -15.32 -29.45
CA ASP A 201 37.50 -16.65 -29.09
C ASP A 201 38.75 -16.58 -28.20
N LYS A 202 39.66 -15.63 -28.47
CA LYS A 202 40.87 -15.40 -27.66
C LYS A 202 40.51 -14.87 -26.27
N VAL A 203 39.52 -13.99 -26.16
CA VAL A 203 38.99 -13.54 -24.87
C VAL A 203 38.39 -14.71 -24.10
N MET A 204 37.60 -15.57 -24.75
CA MET A 204 37.07 -16.78 -24.13
C MET A 204 38.15 -17.73 -23.62
N GLU A 205 39.23 -17.90 -24.37
CA GLU A 205 40.36 -18.73 -23.97
C GLU A 205 41.04 -18.18 -22.71
N LEU A 206 41.29 -16.86 -22.66
CA LEU A 206 41.85 -16.18 -21.50
C LEU A 206 40.98 -16.34 -20.26
N LEU A 207 39.67 -16.17 -20.43
CA LEU A 207 38.71 -16.30 -19.33
C LEU A 207 38.62 -17.75 -18.82
N ARG A 208 38.64 -18.74 -19.71
CA ARG A 208 38.64 -20.16 -19.36
C ARG A 208 39.95 -20.60 -18.70
N SER A 209 41.07 -19.93 -19.00
CA SER A 209 42.35 -20.16 -18.31
C SER A 209 42.43 -19.50 -16.93
N GLY A 210 41.37 -18.85 -16.46
CA GLY A 210 41.28 -18.26 -15.13
C GLY A 210 41.63 -16.78 -15.04
N SER A 211 41.75 -16.09 -16.20
CA SER A 211 41.94 -14.63 -16.17
C SER A 211 40.74 -13.92 -15.57
N ASP A 212 40.99 -12.83 -14.84
CA ASP A 212 39.97 -12.03 -14.21
C ASP A 212 39.05 -11.34 -15.25
N PHE A 213 37.76 -11.58 -15.16
CA PHE A 213 36.76 -11.09 -16.14
C PHE A 213 36.75 -9.55 -16.23
N LYS A 214 36.77 -8.88 -15.09
CA LYS A 214 36.74 -7.41 -15.04
C LYS A 214 37.96 -6.78 -15.72
N ARG A 215 39.12 -7.36 -15.50
CA ARG A 215 40.36 -6.90 -16.16
C ARG A 215 40.30 -7.10 -17.67
N ILE A 216 39.78 -8.24 -18.13
CA ILE A 216 39.63 -8.51 -19.57
C ILE A 216 38.58 -7.59 -20.18
N ALA A 217 37.46 -7.30 -19.46
CA ALA A 217 36.44 -6.35 -19.90
C ALA A 217 37.02 -4.95 -20.13
N ILE A 218 37.81 -4.44 -19.16
CA ILE A 218 38.46 -3.12 -19.26
C ILE A 218 39.41 -3.09 -20.50
N ALA A 219 40.14 -4.19 -20.75
CA ALA A 219 41.14 -4.24 -21.82
C ALA A 219 40.54 -4.47 -23.21
N SER A 220 39.41 -5.14 -23.33
CA SER A 220 38.96 -5.69 -24.62
C SER A 220 37.52 -5.39 -24.98
N SER A 221 36.68 -4.92 -24.06
CA SER A 221 35.29 -4.67 -24.32
C SER A 221 35.08 -3.32 -24.99
N SER A 222 34.16 -3.31 -25.98
CA SER A 222 33.61 -2.10 -26.58
C SER A 222 32.26 -1.74 -25.97
N GLY A 223 31.80 -2.44 -24.93
CA GLY A 223 30.54 -2.19 -24.25
C GLY A 223 30.58 -0.92 -23.39
N ALA A 224 29.41 -0.34 -23.11
CA ALA A 224 29.30 0.90 -22.36
C ALA A 224 29.93 0.82 -20.96
N ASN A 225 29.81 -0.35 -20.30
CA ASN A 225 30.35 -0.57 -18.94
C ASN A 225 31.76 -1.20 -18.95
N ALA A 226 32.51 -1.08 -20.06
CA ALA A 226 33.83 -1.67 -20.18
C ALA A 226 34.80 -1.20 -19.05
N LEU A 227 34.79 0.10 -18.75
CA LEU A 227 35.65 0.71 -17.74
C LEU A 227 35.27 0.32 -16.30
N GLU A 228 34.03 -0.08 -16.08
CA GLU A 228 33.51 -0.62 -14.83
C GLU A 228 33.71 -2.15 -14.74
N GLY A 229 34.55 -2.71 -15.59
CA GLY A 229 34.82 -4.15 -15.64
C GLY A 229 33.69 -4.95 -16.30
N GLY A 230 32.86 -4.31 -17.09
CA GLY A 230 31.74 -4.91 -17.78
C GLY A 230 30.54 -5.22 -16.89
N ASP A 231 30.49 -4.68 -15.68
CA ASP A 231 29.42 -4.93 -14.70
C ASP A 231 28.11 -4.29 -15.17
N LEU A 232 27.07 -5.09 -15.44
CA LEU A 232 25.73 -4.63 -15.79
C LEU A 232 24.81 -4.43 -14.58
N GLY A 233 25.31 -4.78 -13.38
CA GLY A 233 24.52 -4.78 -12.16
C GLY A 233 23.49 -5.90 -12.09
N TRP A 234 22.57 -5.77 -11.15
CA TRP A 234 21.50 -6.74 -10.92
C TRP A 234 20.34 -6.54 -11.89
N MET A 235 19.98 -7.58 -12.62
CA MET A 235 18.89 -7.58 -13.60
C MET A 235 17.99 -8.81 -13.41
N ASN A 236 16.69 -8.61 -13.50
CA ASN A 236 15.74 -9.75 -13.54
C ASN A 236 15.90 -10.47 -14.90
N ILE A 237 15.85 -11.80 -14.89
CA ILE A 237 16.00 -12.61 -16.13
C ILE A 237 14.98 -12.21 -17.22
N ASN A 238 13.80 -11.76 -16.84
CA ASN A 238 12.74 -11.34 -17.75
C ASN A 238 12.91 -9.91 -18.31
N GLU A 239 13.80 -9.12 -17.72
CA GLU A 239 14.13 -7.75 -18.16
C GLU A 239 15.35 -7.70 -19.07
N MET A 240 16.05 -8.83 -19.22
CA MET A 240 17.24 -8.93 -20.05
C MET A 240 16.89 -9.08 -21.53
N PRO A 241 17.81 -8.68 -22.43
CA PRO A 241 17.73 -9.05 -23.84
C PRO A 241 17.57 -10.58 -23.97
N THR A 242 16.69 -11.03 -24.88
CA THR A 242 16.40 -12.47 -25.08
C THR A 242 17.65 -13.30 -25.28
N LEU A 243 18.62 -12.78 -26.07
CA LEU A 243 19.89 -13.43 -26.29
C LEU A 243 20.66 -13.74 -24.99
N PHE A 244 20.58 -12.86 -24.00
CA PHE A 244 21.25 -13.03 -22.71
C PHE A 244 20.47 -13.97 -21.81
N SER A 245 19.15 -13.74 -21.67
CA SER A 245 18.29 -14.55 -20.81
C SER A 245 18.29 -16.03 -21.19
N GLU A 246 18.23 -16.33 -22.49
CA GLU A 246 18.33 -17.72 -22.99
C GLU A 246 19.70 -18.35 -22.70
N ALA A 247 20.76 -17.57 -22.88
CA ALA A 247 22.14 -18.06 -22.73
C ALA A 247 22.52 -18.34 -21.27
N ILE A 248 21.97 -17.58 -20.29
CA ILE A 248 22.31 -17.73 -18.87
C ILE A 248 21.34 -18.61 -18.10
N ARG A 249 20.17 -18.94 -18.66
CA ARG A 249 19.16 -19.75 -17.99
C ARG A 249 19.74 -21.08 -17.49
N GLY A 250 19.56 -21.34 -16.19
CA GLY A 250 20.09 -22.55 -15.53
C GLY A 250 21.61 -22.59 -15.33
N ARG A 251 22.31 -21.49 -15.62
CA ARG A 251 23.76 -21.38 -15.36
C ARG A 251 24.03 -21.01 -13.90
N LYS A 252 25.26 -21.26 -13.47
CA LYS A 252 25.70 -21.03 -12.09
C LYS A 252 26.57 -19.77 -11.98
N LYS A 253 26.73 -19.31 -10.77
CA LYS A 253 27.72 -18.26 -10.43
C LYS A 253 29.10 -18.64 -10.97
N THR A 254 29.79 -17.68 -11.55
CA THR A 254 31.10 -17.78 -12.21
C THR A 254 31.08 -18.47 -13.60
N ASP A 255 29.96 -18.97 -14.09
CA ASP A 255 29.87 -19.49 -15.44
C ASP A 255 30.17 -18.38 -16.46
N ILE A 256 30.92 -18.75 -17.51
CA ILE A 256 31.21 -17.88 -18.65
C ILE A 256 30.49 -18.42 -19.88
N VAL A 257 29.73 -17.56 -20.53
CA VAL A 257 28.87 -17.91 -21.63
C VAL A 257 29.21 -17.07 -22.87
N GLY A 258 29.35 -17.70 -24.00
CA GLY A 258 29.66 -17.02 -25.26
C GLY A 258 30.70 -17.77 -26.09
N PRO A 259 31.19 -17.15 -27.18
CA PRO A 259 30.73 -15.88 -27.74
C PRO A 259 29.32 -15.98 -28.34
N LEU A 260 28.43 -15.05 -28.00
CA LEU A 260 27.08 -14.95 -28.55
C LEU A 260 27.06 -13.89 -29.67
N ARG A 261 26.52 -14.22 -30.83
CA ARG A 261 26.50 -13.33 -32.00
C ARG A 261 25.22 -12.45 -31.99
N SER A 262 25.42 -11.15 -32.15
CA SER A 262 24.33 -10.19 -32.44
C SER A 262 24.70 -9.25 -33.59
N GLY A 263 23.80 -8.32 -33.93
CA GLY A 263 24.10 -7.24 -34.88
C GLY A 263 25.22 -6.30 -34.42
N ALA A 264 25.43 -6.15 -33.13
CA ALA A 264 26.46 -5.27 -32.55
C ALA A 264 27.85 -5.93 -32.48
N GLY A 265 27.91 -7.27 -32.50
CA GLY A 265 29.19 -7.99 -32.38
C GLY A 265 29.04 -9.32 -31.63
N PHE A 266 30.12 -9.73 -31.00
CA PHE A 266 30.16 -10.91 -30.17
C PHE A 266 30.12 -10.54 -28.69
N HIS A 267 29.20 -11.16 -27.96
CA HIS A 267 28.99 -10.94 -26.54
C HIS A 267 29.52 -12.11 -25.72
N ILE A 268 30.22 -11.81 -24.66
CA ILE A 268 30.69 -12.78 -23.68
C ILE A 268 30.11 -12.34 -22.34
N LEU A 269 29.41 -13.26 -21.67
CA LEU A 269 28.76 -13.01 -20.39
C LEU A 269 29.42 -13.81 -19.29
N THR A 270 29.42 -13.28 -18.09
CA THR A 270 29.67 -14.05 -16.86
C THR A 270 28.62 -13.73 -15.82
N ILE A 271 28.38 -14.66 -14.93
CA ILE A 271 27.48 -14.49 -13.81
C ILE A 271 28.34 -14.20 -12.57
N PHE A 272 28.38 -12.94 -12.15
CA PHE A 272 29.09 -12.56 -10.94
C PHE A 272 28.40 -13.09 -9.70
N ASP A 273 27.06 -13.00 -9.67
CA ASP A 273 26.26 -13.53 -8.57
C ASP A 273 24.80 -13.80 -9.03
N ILE A 274 24.12 -14.66 -8.30
CA ILE A 274 22.70 -14.97 -8.49
C ILE A 274 22.04 -14.72 -7.15
N ARG A 275 21.05 -13.86 -7.13
CA ARG A 275 20.07 -13.83 -6.06
C ARG A 275 18.79 -14.36 -6.66
N GLY A 276 18.51 -15.56 -6.28
CA GLY A 276 17.34 -16.27 -6.75
C GLY A 276 16.15 -15.95 -5.89
N GLU A 277 15.14 -16.77 -6.06
CA GLU A 277 13.96 -16.73 -5.23
C GLU A 277 14.35 -16.36 -3.79
N ASN A 278 13.81 -15.23 -3.32
CA ASN A 278 13.84 -14.98 -1.89
C ASN A 278 13.14 -16.16 -1.24
N VAL A 279 13.90 -17.12 -0.74
CA VAL A 279 13.35 -18.14 0.15
C VAL A 279 12.70 -17.34 1.25
N ALA A 280 11.39 -17.34 1.26
CA ALA A 280 10.63 -16.61 2.25
C ALA A 280 10.62 -17.47 3.51
N GLU A 281 11.72 -17.40 4.27
CA GLU A 281 11.77 -18.01 5.58
C GLU A 281 10.86 -17.25 6.54
N ILE A 282 9.99 -17.97 7.21
CA ILE A 282 9.21 -17.47 8.31
C ILE A 282 9.60 -18.19 9.60
N ASN A 283 9.64 -17.42 10.67
CA ASN A 283 9.89 -17.95 12.00
C ASN A 283 8.53 -18.24 12.67
N GLU A 284 8.24 -19.49 12.90
CA GLU A 284 7.07 -19.90 13.63
C GLU A 284 7.43 -20.27 15.07
N VAL A 285 6.52 -19.95 15.96
CA VAL A 285 6.57 -20.37 17.37
C VAL A 285 5.36 -21.23 17.69
N LYS A 286 5.59 -22.33 18.39
CA LYS A 286 4.54 -23.08 19.04
C LYS A 286 4.41 -22.54 20.45
N SER A 287 3.27 -22.01 20.78
CA SER A 287 3.07 -21.32 22.05
C SER A 287 1.76 -21.69 22.71
N ARG A 288 1.68 -21.41 24.01
CA ARG A 288 0.44 -21.49 24.78
C ARG A 288 0.30 -20.28 25.68
N HIS A 289 -0.95 -19.95 26.06
CA HIS A 289 -1.21 -18.79 26.89
C HIS A 289 -2.36 -19.01 27.88
N ILE A 290 -2.43 -18.15 28.89
CA ILE A 290 -3.56 -17.96 29.77
C ILE A 290 -4.00 -16.52 29.71
N LEU A 291 -5.27 -16.26 29.42
CA LEU A 291 -5.89 -14.94 29.36
C LEU A 291 -6.81 -14.74 30.57
N ILE A 292 -6.66 -13.65 31.29
CA ILE A 292 -7.60 -13.16 32.30
C ILE A 292 -8.11 -11.79 31.88
N LYS A 293 -9.44 -11.65 31.79
CA LYS A 293 -10.10 -10.39 31.43
C LYS A 293 -10.53 -9.62 32.67
N PRO A 294 -10.04 -8.39 32.89
CA PRO A 294 -10.57 -7.52 33.93
C PRO A 294 -12.07 -7.27 33.73
N SER A 295 -12.79 -7.15 34.84
CA SER A 295 -14.24 -6.94 34.83
C SER A 295 -14.66 -6.08 36.04
N ILE A 296 -15.94 -5.80 36.17
CA ILE A 296 -16.48 -5.06 37.32
C ILE A 296 -16.12 -5.73 38.66
N ILE A 297 -16.00 -7.05 38.67
CA ILE A 297 -15.69 -7.84 39.88
C ILE A 297 -14.22 -8.26 39.98
N LEU A 298 -13.44 -8.14 38.90
CA LEU A 298 -12.03 -8.50 38.85
C LEU A 298 -11.21 -7.30 38.34
N SER A 299 -10.55 -6.58 39.25
CA SER A 299 -9.74 -5.42 38.89
C SER A 299 -8.50 -5.81 38.07
N GLU A 300 -7.96 -4.83 37.34
CA GLU A 300 -6.69 -4.96 36.58
C GLU A 300 -5.56 -5.50 37.47
N ASP A 301 -5.37 -4.93 38.66
CA ASP A 301 -4.31 -5.35 39.60
C ASP A 301 -4.52 -6.78 40.09
N ARG A 302 -5.76 -7.19 40.29
CA ARG A 302 -6.06 -8.53 40.74
C ARG A 302 -5.82 -9.57 39.61
N ALA A 303 -6.23 -9.25 38.39
CA ALA A 303 -5.95 -10.08 37.21
C ALA A 303 -4.44 -10.27 36.99
N ARG A 304 -3.67 -9.18 37.07
CA ARG A 304 -2.21 -9.22 37.00
C ARG A 304 -1.60 -10.06 38.12
N SER A 305 -2.04 -9.88 39.36
CA SER A 305 -1.53 -10.59 40.54
C SER A 305 -1.78 -12.10 40.42
N MET A 306 -2.98 -12.51 39.95
CA MET A 306 -3.30 -13.92 39.69
C MET A 306 -2.32 -14.55 38.69
N LEU A 307 -2.06 -13.88 37.57
CA LEU A 307 -1.12 -14.38 36.57
C LEU A 307 0.33 -14.38 37.05
N THR A 308 0.71 -13.44 37.94
CA THR A 308 2.02 -13.45 38.60
C THR A 308 2.16 -14.70 39.46
N GLU A 309 1.13 -15.04 40.24
CA GLU A 309 1.11 -16.26 41.06
C GLU A 309 1.16 -17.53 40.20
N PHE A 310 0.38 -17.58 39.10
CA PHE A 310 0.42 -18.69 38.16
C PHE A 310 1.81 -18.87 37.53
N ALA A 311 2.41 -17.78 37.06
CA ALA A 311 3.76 -17.82 36.48
C ALA A 311 4.80 -18.31 37.48
N ALA A 312 4.70 -17.89 38.76
CA ALA A 312 5.59 -18.36 39.82
C ALA A 312 5.44 -19.86 40.09
N LYS A 313 4.21 -20.39 40.25
CA LYS A 313 3.93 -21.80 40.43
C LYS A 313 4.39 -22.64 39.26
N LEU A 314 4.16 -22.17 38.04
CA LEU A 314 4.58 -22.85 36.81
C LEU A 314 6.11 -22.93 36.69
N ARG A 315 6.82 -21.85 37.03
CA ARG A 315 8.29 -21.84 37.03
C ARG A 315 8.88 -22.74 38.14
N ALA A 316 8.20 -22.85 39.28
CA ALA A 316 8.56 -23.76 40.36
C ALA A 316 8.24 -25.24 40.09
N GLY A 317 7.48 -25.52 38.99
CA GLY A 317 7.01 -26.86 38.71
C GLY A 317 5.89 -27.36 39.65
N GLU A 318 5.27 -26.46 40.37
CA GLU A 318 4.18 -26.74 41.34
C GLU A 318 2.79 -26.82 40.68
N ALA A 319 2.68 -26.43 39.42
CA ALA A 319 1.43 -26.44 38.65
C ALA A 319 1.66 -26.87 37.21
N ASP A 320 0.60 -27.40 36.58
CA ASP A 320 0.58 -27.67 35.14
C ASP A 320 -0.06 -26.52 34.37
N PHE A 321 0.56 -26.12 33.29
CA PHE A 321 0.10 -24.97 32.48
C PHE A 321 -1.26 -25.24 31.84
N ALA A 322 -1.46 -26.46 31.29
CA ALA A 322 -2.69 -26.83 30.62
C ALA A 322 -3.86 -26.88 31.58
N GLU A 323 -3.65 -27.39 32.79
CA GLU A 323 -4.69 -27.41 33.83
C GLU A 323 -5.07 -26.01 34.31
N LEU A 324 -4.08 -25.13 34.55
CA LEU A 324 -4.36 -23.72 34.87
C LEU A 324 -5.10 -23.00 33.74
N ALA A 325 -4.72 -23.25 32.49
CA ALA A 325 -5.41 -22.68 31.32
C ALA A 325 -6.88 -23.15 31.25
N LYS A 326 -7.14 -24.47 31.40
CA LYS A 326 -8.51 -25.02 31.39
C LYS A 326 -9.38 -24.45 32.49
N GLN A 327 -8.80 -24.23 33.65
CA GLN A 327 -9.54 -23.74 34.83
C GLN A 327 -9.79 -22.24 34.76
N HIS A 328 -8.78 -21.48 34.40
CA HIS A 328 -8.77 -20.04 34.60
C HIS A 328 -8.74 -19.20 33.31
N SER A 329 -8.27 -19.73 32.19
CA SER A 329 -8.20 -18.93 30.95
C SER A 329 -9.59 -18.51 30.47
N GLU A 330 -9.70 -17.29 30.04
CA GLU A 330 -10.91 -16.73 29.40
C GLU A 330 -10.78 -16.61 27.89
N ASP A 331 -9.76 -17.25 27.29
CA ASP A 331 -9.65 -17.37 25.85
C ASP A 331 -10.47 -18.58 25.34
N PRO A 332 -11.59 -18.31 24.62
CA PRO A 332 -12.46 -19.40 24.15
C PRO A 332 -11.79 -20.31 23.12
N GLY A 333 -10.79 -19.81 22.40
CA GLY A 333 -10.11 -20.51 21.32
C GLY A 333 -9.15 -21.59 21.82
N SER A 334 -8.43 -21.34 22.91
CA SER A 334 -7.38 -22.24 23.40
C SER A 334 -7.63 -22.82 24.78
N LYS A 335 -8.56 -22.28 25.57
CA LYS A 335 -8.84 -22.70 26.94
C LYS A 335 -8.96 -24.22 27.08
N LEU A 336 -9.83 -24.86 26.29
CA LEU A 336 -10.12 -26.31 26.38
C LEU A 336 -8.92 -27.15 25.96
N ASN A 337 -8.03 -26.60 25.15
CA ASN A 337 -6.80 -27.25 24.70
C ASN A 337 -5.59 -26.90 25.59
N GLY A 338 -5.82 -26.47 26.85
CA GLY A 338 -4.73 -26.14 27.78
C GLY A 338 -3.96 -24.87 27.39
N GLY A 339 -4.61 -23.96 26.70
CA GLY A 339 -4.02 -22.71 26.25
C GLY A 339 -3.19 -22.79 24.96
N ASP A 340 -3.14 -23.97 24.31
CA ASP A 340 -2.33 -24.21 23.10
C ASP A 340 -2.84 -23.37 21.92
N LEU A 341 -1.94 -22.59 21.32
CA LEU A 341 -2.16 -21.77 20.14
C LEU A 341 -1.61 -22.42 18.86
N GLY A 342 -0.96 -23.58 18.99
CA GLY A 342 -0.31 -24.26 17.88
C GLY A 342 0.91 -23.51 17.34
N TRP A 343 1.28 -23.84 16.10
CA TRP A 343 2.32 -23.15 15.36
C TRP A 343 1.77 -21.88 14.70
N SER A 344 2.42 -20.75 14.92
CA SER A 344 2.01 -19.47 14.33
C SER A 344 3.21 -18.55 14.16
N GLU A 345 3.19 -17.72 13.14
CA GLU A 345 4.10 -16.56 13.06
C GLU A 345 3.74 -15.57 14.18
N PRO A 346 4.71 -15.05 14.95
CA PRO A 346 4.41 -14.04 15.98
C PRO A 346 3.65 -12.81 15.46
N ASP A 347 3.84 -12.47 14.19
CA ASP A 347 3.24 -11.29 13.55
C ASP A 347 1.72 -11.38 13.35
N VAL A 348 1.10 -12.54 13.51
CA VAL A 348 -0.37 -12.68 13.49
C VAL A 348 -1.04 -12.17 14.75
N PHE A 349 -0.26 -11.98 15.83
CA PHE A 349 -0.77 -11.51 17.12
C PHE A 349 -0.64 -9.99 17.26
N VAL A 350 -1.43 -9.43 18.19
CA VAL A 350 -1.33 -8.02 18.57
C VAL A 350 0.08 -7.67 19.07
N PRO A 351 0.56 -6.43 18.90
CA PRO A 351 1.98 -6.07 19.10
C PRO A 351 2.56 -6.52 20.44
N ALA A 352 1.85 -6.31 21.55
CA ALA A 352 2.34 -6.69 22.88
C ALA A 352 2.52 -8.21 23.05
N PHE A 353 1.66 -9.00 22.43
CA PHE A 353 1.75 -10.46 22.44
C PHE A 353 2.91 -10.95 21.55
N ARG A 354 2.97 -10.45 20.31
CA ARG A 354 4.06 -10.69 19.35
C ARG A 354 5.43 -10.42 19.98
N ASP A 355 5.60 -9.22 20.53
CA ASP A 355 6.88 -8.79 21.09
C ASP A 355 7.29 -9.62 22.31
N THR A 356 6.29 -10.14 23.05
CA THR A 356 6.55 -11.08 24.16
C THR A 356 7.02 -12.41 23.62
N LEU A 357 6.34 -13.03 22.64
CA LEU A 357 6.78 -14.30 22.05
C LEU A 357 8.18 -14.22 21.43
N ASN A 358 8.50 -13.11 20.77
CA ASN A 358 9.81 -12.91 20.17
C ASN A 358 10.96 -12.90 21.20
N ARG A 359 10.72 -12.33 22.40
CA ARG A 359 11.70 -12.26 23.48
C ARG A 359 11.91 -13.56 24.24
N LEU A 360 10.84 -14.38 24.39
CA LEU A 360 10.90 -15.60 25.16
C LEU A 360 11.83 -16.66 24.52
N GLN A 361 12.57 -17.36 25.35
CA GLN A 361 13.28 -18.58 24.95
C GLN A 361 12.32 -19.79 24.96
N VAL A 362 12.76 -20.90 24.35
CA VAL A 362 12.00 -22.14 24.37
C VAL A 362 11.83 -22.62 25.81
N ASN A 363 10.61 -22.99 26.17
CA ASN A 363 10.13 -23.37 27.51
C ASN A 363 10.07 -22.23 28.53
N GLU A 364 10.38 -20.99 28.15
CA GLU A 364 10.27 -19.85 29.04
C GLU A 364 8.82 -19.38 29.17
N ILE A 365 8.44 -19.01 30.39
CA ILE A 365 7.14 -18.45 30.74
C ILE A 365 7.31 -16.94 30.93
N SER A 366 6.48 -16.15 30.25
CA SER A 366 6.52 -14.68 30.34
C SER A 366 6.18 -14.17 31.74
N GLU A 367 6.56 -12.93 32.01
CA GLU A 367 5.87 -12.11 33.00
C GLU A 367 4.44 -11.78 32.49
N PRO A 368 3.50 -11.46 33.40
CA PRO A 368 2.20 -10.97 32.98
C PRO A 368 2.30 -9.71 32.12
N PHE A 369 1.66 -9.70 30.96
CA PHE A 369 1.62 -8.56 30.04
C PHE A 369 0.20 -8.23 29.61
N ARG A 370 -0.04 -7.00 29.21
CA ARG A 370 -1.36 -6.44 28.88
C ARG A 370 -1.55 -6.32 27.38
N THR A 371 -2.70 -6.77 26.88
CA THR A 371 -3.19 -6.47 25.52
C THR A 371 -4.59 -5.86 25.59
N GLU A 372 -5.16 -5.47 24.48
CA GLU A 372 -6.56 -5.04 24.40
C GLU A 372 -7.55 -6.11 24.85
N HIS A 373 -7.17 -7.41 24.78
CA HIS A 373 -8.02 -8.53 25.19
C HIS A 373 -8.00 -8.83 26.68
N GLY A 374 -7.01 -8.34 27.42
CA GLY A 374 -6.83 -8.61 28.85
C GLY A 374 -5.37 -8.80 29.25
N TRP A 375 -5.16 -9.41 30.40
CA TRP A 375 -3.86 -9.83 30.91
C TRP A 375 -3.50 -11.24 30.47
N HIS A 376 -2.26 -11.45 30.10
CA HIS A 376 -1.76 -12.72 29.60
C HIS A 376 -0.48 -13.15 30.33
N ILE A 377 -0.29 -14.45 30.45
CA ILE A 377 1.03 -15.09 30.48
C ILE A 377 1.11 -16.03 29.29
N ALA A 378 2.30 -16.12 28.68
CA ALA A 378 2.56 -16.98 27.54
C ALA A 378 3.79 -17.84 27.77
N GLN A 379 3.84 -18.99 27.11
CA GLN A 379 5.01 -19.86 27.07
C GLN A 379 5.29 -20.24 25.64
N VAL A 380 6.55 -20.16 25.22
CA VAL A 380 7.03 -20.70 23.96
C VAL A 380 7.45 -22.15 24.18
N LEU A 381 6.85 -23.09 23.45
CA LEU A 381 7.16 -24.50 23.53
C LEU A 381 8.29 -24.91 22.56
N GLU A 382 8.20 -24.40 21.34
CA GLU A 382 9.14 -24.71 20.27
C GLU A 382 9.27 -23.48 19.33
N LYS A 383 10.40 -23.38 18.64
CA LYS A 383 10.65 -22.41 17.56
C LYS A 383 11.15 -23.16 16.34
N ARG A 384 10.70 -22.77 15.16
CA ARG A 384 11.22 -23.30 13.89
C ARG A 384 11.24 -22.23 12.81
N THR A 385 12.13 -22.42 11.85
CA THR A 385 12.11 -21.66 10.59
C THR A 385 11.57 -22.57 9.51
N VAL A 386 10.56 -22.11 8.78
CA VAL A 386 9.97 -22.84 7.66
C VAL A 386 10.11 -22.04 6.37
N ASP A 387 10.29 -22.77 5.27
CA ASP A 387 10.23 -22.19 3.94
C ASP A 387 8.76 -21.96 3.55
N ALA A 388 8.37 -20.72 3.53
CA ALA A 388 7.01 -20.29 3.14
C ALA A 388 6.97 -19.70 1.71
N THR A 389 8.00 -19.95 0.90
CA THR A 389 8.11 -19.38 -0.44
C THR A 389 6.90 -19.70 -1.32
N ALA A 390 6.46 -20.96 -1.32
CA ALA A 390 5.31 -21.40 -2.08
C ALA A 390 4.01 -20.71 -1.62
N ASP A 391 3.79 -20.62 -0.30
CA ASP A 391 2.60 -19.99 0.27
C ASP A 391 2.58 -18.48 0.00
N LYS A 392 3.73 -17.81 0.13
CA LYS A 392 3.84 -16.37 -0.19
C LYS A 392 3.62 -16.07 -1.66
N LYS A 393 4.14 -16.91 -2.57
CA LYS A 393 3.85 -16.82 -4.00
C LYS A 393 2.36 -17.00 -4.28
N ARG A 394 1.75 -18.02 -3.68
CA ARG A 394 0.31 -18.27 -3.79
C ARG A 394 -0.52 -17.09 -3.30
N GLN A 395 -0.17 -16.52 -2.16
CA GLN A 395 -0.81 -15.31 -1.63
C GLN A 395 -0.60 -14.09 -2.54
N GLN A 396 0.57 -13.93 -3.14
CA GLN A 396 0.84 -12.86 -4.09
C GLN A 396 -0.05 -12.99 -5.33
N VAL A 397 -0.13 -14.17 -5.92
CA VAL A 397 -1.01 -14.47 -7.07
C VAL A 397 -2.47 -14.22 -6.69
N TYR A 398 -2.91 -14.70 -5.53
CA TYR A 398 -4.26 -14.43 -5.03
C TYR A 398 -4.56 -12.94 -4.96
N ARG A 399 -3.65 -12.14 -4.38
CA ARG A 399 -3.80 -10.67 -4.29
C ARG A 399 -3.85 -10.02 -5.68
N MET A 400 -3.06 -10.49 -6.63
CA MET A 400 -3.10 -9.96 -8.02
C MET A 400 -4.47 -10.20 -8.67
N ILE A 401 -5.00 -11.42 -8.57
CA ILE A 401 -6.34 -11.75 -9.08
C ILE A 401 -7.41 -10.94 -8.36
N PHE A 402 -7.31 -10.87 -7.02
CA PHE A 402 -8.25 -10.14 -6.18
C PHE A 402 -8.30 -8.65 -6.58
N ASN A 403 -7.17 -7.98 -6.64
CA ASN A 403 -7.11 -6.56 -6.95
C ASN A 403 -7.67 -6.26 -8.35
N ARG A 404 -7.34 -7.09 -9.36
CA ARG A 404 -7.91 -6.95 -10.70
C ARG A 404 -9.43 -7.08 -10.67
N ARG A 405 -9.94 -8.18 -10.10
CA ARG A 405 -11.37 -8.47 -10.04
C ARG A 405 -12.12 -7.46 -9.17
N TYR A 406 -11.53 -7.04 -8.06
CA TYR A 406 -12.10 -6.01 -7.21
C TYR A 406 -12.26 -4.67 -7.96
N ASN A 407 -11.27 -4.25 -8.74
CA ASN A 407 -11.35 -3.04 -9.54
C ASN A 407 -12.42 -3.15 -10.65
N GLU A 408 -12.51 -4.31 -11.33
CA GLU A 408 -13.53 -4.58 -12.33
C GLU A 408 -14.95 -4.55 -11.72
N GLU A 409 -15.14 -5.23 -10.60
CA GLU A 409 -16.44 -5.26 -9.91
C GLU A 409 -16.80 -3.91 -9.27
N SER A 410 -15.80 -3.13 -8.80
CA SER A 410 -16.03 -1.76 -8.33
C SER A 410 -16.55 -0.86 -9.47
N ALA A 411 -15.92 -0.94 -10.64
CA ALA A 411 -16.36 -0.18 -11.80
C ALA A 411 -17.78 -0.63 -12.29
N ASN A 412 -18.07 -1.92 -12.22
CA ASN A 412 -19.38 -2.47 -12.54
C ASN A 412 -20.44 -1.95 -11.56
N PHE A 413 -20.16 -2.08 -10.27
CA PHE A 413 -21.07 -1.60 -9.21
C PHE A 413 -21.38 -0.10 -9.35
N LEU A 414 -20.37 0.72 -9.58
CA LEU A 414 -20.58 2.17 -9.75
C LEU A 414 -21.37 2.49 -11.01
N ARG A 415 -21.17 1.74 -12.11
CA ARG A 415 -22.00 1.90 -13.32
C ARG A 415 -23.45 1.49 -13.10
N GLU A 416 -23.70 0.37 -12.40
CA GLU A 416 -25.02 -0.07 -12.00
C GLU A 416 -25.71 1.01 -11.16
N LEU A 417 -25.03 1.49 -10.11
CA LEU A 417 -25.53 2.53 -9.22
C LEU A 417 -25.94 3.81 -9.98
N ARG A 418 -25.12 4.19 -10.99
CA ARG A 418 -25.42 5.34 -11.83
C ARG A 418 -26.59 5.08 -12.80
N ALA A 419 -26.68 3.88 -13.37
CA ALA A 419 -27.73 3.52 -14.34
C ALA A 419 -29.12 3.44 -13.70
N ASP A 420 -29.18 3.03 -12.43
CA ASP A 420 -30.43 2.91 -11.69
C ASP A 420 -30.94 4.27 -11.13
N ALA A 421 -30.11 5.31 -11.17
CA ALA A 421 -30.41 6.61 -10.59
C ALA A 421 -31.17 7.52 -11.56
N HIS A 422 -32.07 8.33 -11.00
CA HIS A 422 -32.71 9.44 -11.72
C HIS A 422 -31.79 10.69 -11.64
N ILE A 423 -31.28 11.12 -12.79
CA ILE A 423 -30.38 12.26 -12.88
C ILE A 423 -30.91 13.28 -13.86
N GLU A 424 -31.14 14.50 -13.39
CA GLU A 424 -31.64 15.62 -14.20
C GLU A 424 -30.59 16.76 -14.13
N VAL A 425 -29.92 17.01 -15.24
CA VAL A 425 -28.98 18.14 -15.37
C VAL A 425 -29.80 19.39 -15.72
N ARG A 426 -29.66 20.42 -14.90
CA ARG A 426 -30.28 21.71 -15.14
C ARG A 426 -29.38 22.51 -16.11
N SER A 427 -29.90 22.78 -17.31
CA SER A 427 -29.18 23.62 -18.27
C SER A 427 -29.11 25.06 -17.77
N GLU A 428 -28.02 25.75 -18.05
CA GLU A 428 -27.94 27.21 -17.90
C GLU A 428 -29.07 27.84 -18.76
N GLY A 429 -30.07 28.46 -18.12
CA GLY A 429 -31.11 29.22 -18.77
C GLY A 429 -30.62 30.60 -19.19
#